data_0a4d44db7c8e6d452f450fffaf8a9b5b
#
_entry.id   0a4d44db7c8e6d452f450fffaf8a9b5b
#
_cell.length_a   1.000
_cell.length_b   1.000
_cell.length_c   1.000
_cell.angle_alpha   90.00
_cell.angle_beta   90.00
_cell.angle_gamma   90.00
#
_symmetry.space_group_name_H-M   'P 1'
#
loop_
_entity.id
_entity.type
_entity.pdbx_description
1 polymer ?
#
loop_
_entity_poly.entity_id
_entity_poly.type
_entity_poly.pdbx_seq_one_letter_code
_entity_poly.pdbx_strand_id
1 'polypeptide(L)'
;DDTLWGGLVGEVGSRGILTDPLGSGRPFLELQRYLKETSRRGIPLAVVSKNDPDQAAKPFIENDEMVLQMSDFVLFEASWNPKFESILKIQQALNIGIESICFIDDSIQERNEARGLLPGLVVPEIPKSPGERVRYLIDLRLFTNPKVSAEDQSRAEFYKREKIPSGKDLEKYLANLE
;
A
#
# COMPACT_ATOMS: atom_id res chain seq x y z
N ASP A 1 6.47 7.46 -0.68
CA ASP A 1 6.97 8.76 -0.19
C ASP A 1 5.91 9.34 0.74
N ASP A 2 6.30 10.01 1.79
CA ASP A 2 5.48 10.71 2.80
C ASP A 2 4.26 9.96 3.38
N THR A 3 3.99 8.74 2.92
CA THR A 3 2.98 7.84 3.48
C THR A 3 3.62 6.78 4.38
N LEU A 4 4.50 5.93 3.86
CA LEU A 4 5.17 4.86 4.62
C LEU A 4 6.50 5.27 5.25
N TRP A 5 7.12 6.31 4.75
CA TRP A 5 8.32 6.98 5.28
C TRP A 5 8.24 8.47 5.00
N GLY A 6 9.04 9.28 5.67
CA GLY A 6 9.11 10.71 5.38
C GLY A 6 10.18 11.03 4.35
N GLY A 7 9.86 11.96 3.46
CA GLY A 7 10.73 12.41 2.38
C GLY A 7 10.56 11.64 1.08
N LEU A 8 11.16 12.18 0.02
CA LEU A 8 11.08 11.66 -1.34
C LEU A 8 12.29 10.75 -1.61
N VAL A 9 12.07 9.45 -1.80
CA VAL A 9 13.15 8.48 -2.02
C VAL A 9 14.03 8.84 -3.22
N GLY A 10 13.44 9.44 -4.25
CA GLY A 10 14.18 9.90 -5.44
C GLY A 10 15.17 11.04 -5.16
N GLU A 11 14.97 11.80 -4.07
CA GLU A 11 15.83 12.92 -3.69
C GLU A 11 16.88 12.52 -2.64
N VAL A 12 16.46 11.78 -1.61
CA VAL A 12 17.31 11.50 -0.45
C VAL A 12 17.88 10.06 -0.44
N GLY A 13 17.42 9.21 -1.36
CA GLY A 13 17.81 7.80 -1.43
C GLY A 13 17.15 6.95 -0.34
N SER A 14 17.29 5.62 -0.46
CA SER A 14 16.66 4.63 0.43
C SER A 14 17.12 4.73 1.89
N ARG A 15 18.32 5.25 2.15
CA ARG A 15 18.87 5.44 3.51
C ARG A 15 18.66 6.83 4.07
N GLY A 16 18.29 7.81 3.23
CA GLY A 16 18.04 9.19 3.65
C GLY A 16 16.58 9.49 4.00
N ILE A 17 15.68 8.56 3.74
CA ILE A 17 14.26 8.68 4.14
C ILE A 17 14.10 8.61 5.66
N LEU A 18 13.04 9.23 6.19
CA LEU A 18 12.77 9.24 7.62
C LEU A 18 12.12 7.92 8.07
N THR A 19 12.94 7.05 8.65
CA THR A 19 12.55 5.75 9.22
C THR A 19 13.21 5.50 10.58
N ASP A 20 13.82 6.52 11.17
CA ASP A 20 14.47 6.39 12.47
C ASP A 20 13.44 6.08 13.59
N PRO A 21 13.68 5.06 14.43
CA PRO A 21 12.68 4.61 15.41
C PRO A 21 12.54 5.52 16.64
N LEU A 22 13.49 6.42 16.87
CA LEU A 22 13.53 7.30 18.05
C LEU A 22 13.23 8.75 17.72
N GLY A 23 13.17 9.13 16.45
CA GLY A 23 12.98 10.50 15.99
C GLY A 23 11.76 10.68 15.09
N SER A 24 11.94 11.47 14.05
CA SER A 24 10.87 11.88 13.13
C SER A 24 10.36 10.74 12.23
N GLY A 25 11.12 9.66 12.08
CA GLY A 25 10.71 8.44 11.36
C GLY A 25 9.73 7.56 12.12
N ARG A 26 9.71 7.64 13.46
CA ARG A 26 8.87 6.79 14.31
C ARG A 26 7.40 6.71 13.91
N PRO A 27 6.69 7.82 13.62
CA PRO A 27 5.29 7.75 13.21
C PRO A 27 5.03 6.92 11.95
N PHE A 28 5.95 6.96 11.00
CA PHE A 28 5.88 6.16 9.78
C PHE A 28 6.08 4.67 10.08
N LEU A 29 7.03 4.33 10.96
CA LEU A 29 7.21 2.94 11.40
C LEU A 29 6.01 2.41 12.18
N GLU A 30 5.32 3.25 12.95
CA GLU A 30 4.08 2.89 13.64
C GLU A 30 2.97 2.57 12.63
N LEU A 31 2.84 3.36 11.55
CA LEU A 31 1.92 3.06 10.45
C LEU A 31 2.27 1.75 9.75
N GLN A 32 3.54 1.51 9.45
CA GLN A 32 3.98 0.25 8.86
C GLN A 32 3.67 -0.96 9.75
N ARG A 33 3.88 -0.86 11.07
CA ARG A 33 3.52 -1.92 12.03
C ARG A 33 2.01 -2.20 12.02
N TYR A 34 1.20 -1.15 12.02
CA TYR A 34 -0.25 -1.25 11.94
C TYR A 34 -0.70 -1.97 10.66
N LEU A 35 -0.16 -1.57 9.50
CA LEU A 35 -0.47 -2.21 8.22
C LEU A 35 0.01 -3.66 8.18
N LYS A 36 1.21 -3.95 8.68
CA LYS A 36 1.74 -5.31 8.77
C LYS A 36 0.86 -6.22 9.63
N GLU A 37 0.38 -5.71 10.76
CA GLU A 37 -0.55 -6.45 11.61
C GLU A 37 -1.92 -6.65 10.94
N THR A 38 -2.38 -5.65 10.20
CA THR A 38 -3.59 -5.74 9.37
C THR A 38 -3.45 -6.84 8.30
N SER A 39 -2.29 -6.94 7.65
CA SER A 39 -1.99 -8.01 6.70
C SER A 39 -1.97 -9.40 7.33
N ARG A 40 -1.41 -9.54 8.53
CA ARG A 40 -1.44 -10.81 9.29
C ARG A 40 -2.85 -11.28 9.63
N ARG A 41 -3.79 -10.35 9.68
CA ARG A 41 -5.22 -10.62 9.89
C ARG A 41 -5.97 -10.94 8.59
N GLY A 42 -5.25 -11.18 7.48
CA GLY A 42 -5.82 -11.62 6.21
C GLY A 42 -6.19 -10.51 5.23
N ILE A 43 -5.84 -9.25 5.50
CA ILE A 43 -6.08 -8.15 4.57
C ILE A 43 -4.84 -7.94 3.68
N PRO A 44 -4.89 -8.23 2.37
CA PRO A 44 -3.76 -8.08 1.48
C PRO A 44 -3.30 -6.62 1.40
N LEU A 45 -1.98 -6.41 1.34
CA LEU A 45 -1.39 -5.10 1.09
C LEU A 45 -0.89 -5.03 -0.35
N ALA A 46 -1.14 -3.90 -0.99
CA ALA A 46 -0.57 -3.57 -2.29
C ALA A 46 0.04 -2.16 -2.26
N VAL A 47 1.06 -1.94 -3.07
CA VAL A 47 1.68 -0.62 -3.24
C VAL A 47 1.19 0.01 -4.54
N VAL A 48 0.85 1.29 -4.47
CA VAL A 48 0.66 2.18 -5.62
C VAL A 48 1.53 3.41 -5.42
N SER A 49 2.46 3.66 -6.35
CA SER A 49 3.41 4.77 -6.25
C SER A 49 3.63 5.46 -7.60
N LYS A 50 3.65 6.80 -7.62
CA LYS A 50 4.16 7.59 -8.75
C LYS A 50 5.67 7.72 -8.59
N ASN A 51 6.39 6.70 -9.05
CA ASN A 51 7.84 6.66 -8.96
C ASN A 51 8.40 5.67 -10.00
N ASP A 52 9.71 5.74 -10.21
CA ASP A 52 10.42 4.65 -10.90
C ASP A 52 10.31 3.36 -10.05
N PRO A 53 9.99 2.20 -10.67
CA PRO A 53 9.80 0.94 -9.94
C PRO A 53 10.99 0.53 -9.08
N ASP A 54 12.21 0.67 -9.61
CA ASP A 54 13.42 0.29 -8.89
C ASP A 54 13.67 1.22 -7.71
N GLN A 55 13.41 2.53 -7.89
CA GLN A 55 13.54 3.51 -6.82
C GLN A 55 12.49 3.28 -5.71
N ALA A 56 11.25 3.00 -6.08
CA ALA A 56 10.18 2.72 -5.12
C ALA A 56 10.42 1.45 -4.30
N ALA A 57 11.11 0.45 -4.86
CA ALA A 57 11.41 -0.81 -4.19
C ALA A 57 12.60 -0.73 -3.24
N LYS A 58 13.58 0.15 -3.51
CA LYS A 58 14.83 0.26 -2.72
C LYS A 58 14.64 0.36 -1.20
N PRO A 59 13.74 1.20 -0.66
CA PRO A 59 13.54 1.27 0.78
C PRO A 59 13.22 -0.08 1.42
N PHE A 60 12.42 -0.90 0.76
CA PHE A 60 12.02 -2.21 1.26
C PHE A 60 13.12 -3.28 1.16
N ILE A 61 14.20 -3.02 0.41
CA ILE A 61 15.31 -3.94 0.17
C ILE A 61 16.57 -3.52 0.93
N GLU A 62 16.84 -2.21 0.97
CA GLU A 62 18.13 -1.67 1.40
C GLU A 62 18.10 -0.98 2.78
N ASN A 63 16.92 -0.69 3.32
CA ASN A 63 16.79 0.03 4.58
C ASN A 63 16.32 -0.91 5.70
N ASP A 64 17.25 -1.24 6.61
CA ASP A 64 17.03 -2.17 7.71
C ASP A 64 16.02 -1.66 8.76
N GLU A 65 15.73 -0.36 8.79
CA GLU A 65 14.73 0.24 9.69
C GLU A 65 13.29 -0.01 9.21
N MET A 66 13.10 -0.40 7.94
CA MET A 66 11.77 -0.66 7.39
C MET A 66 11.12 -1.88 8.04
N VAL A 67 9.90 -1.71 8.53
CA VAL A 67 9.08 -2.78 9.13
C VAL A 67 8.41 -3.62 8.04
N LEU A 68 7.88 -2.96 7.01
CA LEU A 68 7.32 -3.62 5.83
C LEU A 68 8.46 -4.01 4.87
N GLN A 69 8.35 -5.18 4.28
CA GLN A 69 9.27 -5.74 3.29
C GLN A 69 8.51 -6.05 2.00
N MET A 70 9.22 -6.25 0.89
CA MET A 70 8.60 -6.59 -0.40
C MET A 70 7.67 -7.81 -0.32
N SER A 71 8.01 -8.79 0.52
CA SER A 71 7.19 -10.00 0.76
C SER A 71 5.88 -9.75 1.50
N ASP A 72 5.69 -8.58 2.10
CA ASP A 72 4.43 -8.23 2.75
C ASP A 72 3.34 -7.79 1.75
N PHE A 73 3.74 -7.45 0.52
CA PHE A 73 2.82 -7.00 -0.53
C PHE A 73 2.45 -8.12 -1.49
N VAL A 74 1.20 -8.19 -1.86
CA VAL A 74 0.69 -9.11 -2.90
C VAL A 74 0.92 -8.53 -4.30
N LEU A 75 0.92 -7.20 -4.43
CA LEU A 75 1.18 -6.47 -5.67
C LEU A 75 1.97 -5.19 -5.37
N PHE A 76 2.86 -4.83 -6.31
CA PHE A 76 3.69 -3.64 -6.22
C PHE A 76 3.64 -2.89 -7.54
N GLU A 77 2.80 -1.85 -7.60
CA GLU A 77 2.61 -1.00 -8.77
C GLU A 77 3.29 0.36 -8.57
N ALA A 78 4.43 0.55 -9.20
CA ALA A 78 5.13 1.82 -9.27
C ALA A 78 5.30 2.24 -10.72
N SER A 79 4.78 3.40 -11.07
CA SER A 79 4.88 3.98 -12.41
C SER A 79 4.56 5.46 -12.34
N TRP A 80 4.85 6.19 -13.40
CA TRP A 80 4.48 7.61 -13.53
C TRP A 80 3.04 7.84 -14.01
N ASN A 81 2.30 6.78 -14.26
CA ASN A 81 0.89 6.85 -14.62
C ASN A 81 0.03 7.35 -13.43
N PRO A 82 -1.18 7.86 -13.69
CA PRO A 82 -2.13 8.19 -12.63
C PRO A 82 -2.39 7.00 -11.70
N LYS A 83 -2.41 7.23 -10.38
CA LYS A 83 -2.56 6.16 -9.40
C LYS A 83 -3.86 5.37 -9.53
N PHE A 84 -4.93 6.00 -10.01
CA PHE A 84 -6.20 5.29 -10.22
C PHE A 84 -6.09 4.15 -11.24
N GLU A 85 -5.23 4.25 -12.27
CA GLU A 85 -4.99 3.16 -13.22
C GLU A 85 -4.32 1.96 -12.53
N SER A 86 -3.33 2.22 -11.68
CA SER A 86 -2.69 1.17 -10.88
C SER A 86 -3.66 0.51 -9.90
N ILE A 87 -4.58 1.29 -9.30
CA ILE A 87 -5.64 0.76 -8.43
C ILE A 87 -6.57 -0.18 -9.23
N LEU A 88 -6.95 0.18 -10.45
CA LEU A 88 -7.77 -0.67 -11.32
C LEU A 88 -7.04 -1.97 -11.70
N LYS A 89 -5.75 -1.90 -12.02
CA LYS A 89 -4.93 -3.11 -12.27
C LYS A 89 -4.90 -4.04 -11.07
N ILE A 90 -4.73 -3.49 -9.86
CA ILE A 90 -4.76 -4.26 -8.62
C ILE A 90 -6.14 -4.87 -8.40
N GLN A 91 -7.21 -4.12 -8.62
CA GLN A 91 -8.58 -4.59 -8.51
C GLN A 91 -8.85 -5.78 -9.43
N GLN A 92 -8.44 -5.68 -10.69
CA GLN A 92 -8.56 -6.76 -11.67
C GLN A 92 -7.73 -7.99 -11.29
N ALA A 93 -6.45 -7.79 -10.93
CA ALA A 93 -5.54 -8.88 -10.59
C ALA A 93 -5.98 -9.66 -9.35
N LEU A 94 -6.58 -8.98 -8.37
CA LEU A 94 -7.12 -9.61 -7.17
C LEU A 94 -8.57 -10.10 -7.35
N ASN A 95 -9.20 -9.76 -8.47
CA ASN A 95 -10.60 -10.09 -8.77
C ASN A 95 -11.55 -9.75 -7.61
N ILE A 96 -11.49 -8.50 -7.13
CA ILE A 96 -12.30 -7.98 -6.03
C ILE A 96 -13.09 -6.76 -6.46
N GLY A 97 -14.18 -6.42 -5.75
CA GLY A 97 -14.90 -5.17 -5.97
C GLY A 97 -14.09 -3.96 -5.53
N ILE A 98 -14.27 -2.82 -6.24
CA ILE A 98 -13.56 -1.57 -5.93
C ILE A 98 -13.85 -1.07 -4.50
N GLU A 99 -15.05 -1.34 -4.00
CA GLU A 99 -15.50 -1.02 -2.65
C GLU A 99 -14.77 -1.82 -1.55
N SER A 100 -14.05 -2.88 -1.93
CA SER A 100 -13.23 -3.68 -1.03
C SER A 100 -11.79 -3.14 -0.91
N ILE A 101 -11.44 -2.10 -1.66
CA ILE A 101 -10.11 -1.49 -1.65
C ILE A 101 -10.13 -0.23 -0.80
N CYS A 102 -9.17 -0.12 0.11
CA CYS A 102 -8.89 1.11 0.86
C CYS A 102 -7.58 1.73 0.36
N PHE A 103 -7.66 2.90 -0.25
CA PHE A 103 -6.53 3.65 -0.75
C PHE A 103 -6.08 4.69 0.27
N ILE A 104 -4.86 4.53 0.79
CA ILE A 104 -4.23 5.41 1.78
C ILE A 104 -3.09 6.17 1.10
N ASP A 105 -3.17 7.49 1.10
CA ASP A 105 -2.18 8.36 0.47
C ASP A 105 -2.10 9.69 1.21
N ASP A 106 -0.91 10.28 1.37
CA ASP A 106 -0.72 11.57 2.03
C ASP A 106 -1.17 12.74 1.15
N SER A 107 -1.07 12.60 -0.20
CA SER A 107 -1.44 13.63 -1.16
C SER A 107 -2.97 13.79 -1.25
N ILE A 108 -3.46 14.97 -0.89
CA ILE A 108 -4.88 15.34 -1.07
C ILE A 108 -5.28 15.26 -2.55
N GLN A 109 -4.37 15.62 -3.45
CA GLN A 109 -4.64 15.60 -4.90
C GLN A 109 -4.87 14.17 -5.38
N GLU A 110 -4.00 13.23 -5.03
CA GLU A 110 -4.12 11.81 -5.41
C GLU A 110 -5.40 11.19 -4.82
N ARG A 111 -5.72 11.51 -3.56
CA ARG A 111 -6.96 11.04 -2.93
C ARG A 111 -8.21 11.57 -3.65
N ASN A 112 -8.23 12.86 -4.00
CA ASN A 112 -9.36 13.47 -4.69
C ASN A 112 -9.52 12.92 -6.11
N GLU A 113 -8.43 12.74 -6.84
CA GLU A 113 -8.43 12.13 -8.17
C GLU A 113 -8.97 10.70 -8.12
N ALA A 114 -8.44 9.87 -7.24
CA ALA A 114 -8.89 8.49 -7.08
C ALA A 114 -10.38 8.41 -6.68
N ARG A 115 -10.83 9.24 -5.75
CA ARG A 115 -12.24 9.29 -5.31
C ARG A 115 -13.17 9.74 -6.43
N GLY A 116 -12.75 10.70 -7.25
CA GLY A 116 -13.54 11.22 -8.36
C GLY A 116 -13.67 10.24 -9.52
N LEU A 117 -12.63 9.46 -9.80
CA LEU A 117 -12.56 8.55 -10.94
C LEU A 117 -12.98 7.12 -10.61
N LEU A 118 -12.92 6.71 -9.35
CA LEU A 118 -13.25 5.36 -8.89
C LEU A 118 -14.40 5.40 -7.85
N PRO A 119 -15.65 5.57 -8.28
CA PRO A 119 -16.79 5.54 -7.38
C PRO A 119 -16.86 4.22 -6.61
N GLY A 120 -17.00 4.29 -5.29
CA GLY A 120 -17.01 3.14 -4.40
C GLY A 120 -15.66 2.84 -3.72
N LEU A 121 -14.54 3.32 -4.27
CA LEU A 121 -13.23 3.19 -3.61
C LEU A 121 -13.26 3.84 -2.21
N VAL A 122 -12.79 3.14 -1.21
CA VAL A 122 -12.65 3.69 0.15
C VAL A 122 -11.38 4.53 0.23
N VAL A 123 -11.53 5.85 0.38
CA VAL A 123 -10.39 6.80 0.45
C VAL A 123 -10.49 7.63 1.73
N PRO A 124 -9.83 7.21 2.83
CA PRO A 124 -9.86 7.95 4.09
C PRO A 124 -9.10 9.27 3.99
N GLU A 125 -9.59 10.29 4.72
CA GLU A 125 -8.93 11.58 4.86
C GLU A 125 -7.87 11.51 5.95
N ILE A 126 -6.73 10.87 5.65
CA ILE A 126 -5.68 10.73 6.65
C ILE A 126 -5.11 12.09 7.10
N PRO A 127 -4.78 12.23 8.39
CA PRO A 127 -4.19 13.45 8.93
C PRO A 127 -2.86 13.82 8.24
N LYS A 128 -2.61 15.12 8.11
CA LYS A 128 -1.32 15.64 7.63
C LYS A 128 -0.18 15.22 8.56
N SER A 129 -0.43 15.28 9.88
CA SER A 129 0.51 14.84 10.90
C SER A 129 0.67 13.31 10.85
N PRO A 130 1.87 12.78 10.55
CA PRO A 130 2.08 11.33 10.52
C PRO A 130 1.76 10.64 11.84
N GLY A 131 2.01 11.31 12.98
CA GLY A 131 1.75 10.76 14.31
C GLY A 131 0.28 10.52 14.66
N GLU A 132 -0.65 11.11 13.91
CA GLU A 132 -2.09 10.95 14.12
C GLU A 132 -2.71 9.88 13.23
N ARG A 133 -1.99 9.41 12.18
CA ARG A 133 -2.52 8.53 11.13
C ARG A 133 -2.99 7.18 11.66
N VAL A 134 -2.20 6.54 12.50
CA VAL A 134 -2.54 5.22 13.05
C VAL A 134 -3.81 5.31 13.92
N ARG A 135 -3.87 6.29 14.81
CA ARG A 135 -5.05 6.51 15.66
C ARG A 135 -6.29 6.74 14.82
N TYR A 136 -6.18 7.61 13.81
CA TYR A 136 -7.26 7.91 12.87
C TYR A 136 -7.77 6.65 12.16
N LEU A 137 -6.87 5.81 11.61
CA LEU A 137 -7.24 4.57 10.92
C LEU A 137 -7.90 3.54 11.86
N ILE A 138 -7.46 3.47 13.11
CA ILE A 138 -8.10 2.64 14.14
C ILE A 138 -9.52 3.13 14.42
N ASP A 139 -9.69 4.43 14.60
CA ASP A 139 -10.98 5.04 14.93
C ASP A 139 -12.01 4.90 13.79
N LEU A 140 -11.55 4.86 12.53
CA LEU A 140 -12.40 4.58 11.37
C LEU A 140 -12.93 3.13 11.31
N ARG A 141 -12.32 2.20 12.03
CA ARG A 141 -12.69 0.77 12.08
C ARG A 141 -12.81 0.07 10.73
N LEU A 142 -12.14 0.57 9.69
CA LEU A 142 -12.20 0.00 8.34
C LEU A 142 -11.68 -1.44 8.28
N PHE A 143 -10.73 -1.80 9.14
CA PHE A 143 -10.06 -3.09 9.15
C PHE A 143 -10.42 -3.94 10.38
N THR A 144 -11.53 -3.62 11.06
CA THR A 144 -12.01 -4.38 12.21
C THR A 144 -12.95 -5.49 11.75
N ASN A 145 -12.41 -6.55 11.20
CA ASN A 145 -13.20 -7.78 11.08
C ASN A 145 -13.02 -8.59 12.37
N PRO A 146 -14.08 -8.80 13.18
CA PRO A 146 -13.97 -9.52 14.46
C PRO A 146 -13.68 -11.01 14.29
N LYS A 147 -13.87 -11.56 13.10
CA LYS A 147 -13.56 -12.95 12.77
C LYS A 147 -12.77 -12.99 11.47
N VAL A 148 -11.45 -13.08 11.59
CA VAL A 148 -10.63 -13.53 10.46
C VAL A 148 -11.02 -14.98 10.19
N SER A 149 -11.73 -15.21 9.10
CA SER A 149 -12.06 -16.59 8.72
C SER A 149 -10.79 -17.29 8.21
N ALA A 150 -10.75 -18.62 8.33
CA ALA A 150 -9.68 -19.40 7.70
C ALA A 150 -9.63 -19.17 6.19
N GLU A 151 -10.75 -18.83 5.56
CA GLU A 151 -10.87 -18.47 4.15
C GLU A 151 -10.17 -17.14 3.83
N ASP A 152 -10.29 -16.12 4.69
CA ASP A 152 -9.62 -14.81 4.50
C ASP A 152 -8.11 -14.96 4.60
N GLN A 153 -7.63 -15.76 5.56
CA GLN A 153 -6.20 -16.08 5.69
C GLN A 153 -5.69 -16.86 4.48
N SER A 154 -6.44 -17.88 4.05
CA SER A 154 -6.11 -18.69 2.87
C SER A 154 -6.08 -17.84 1.60
N ARG A 155 -6.98 -16.86 1.46
CA ARG A 155 -7.03 -15.95 0.31
C ARG A 155 -5.81 -15.03 0.27
N ALA A 156 -5.43 -14.41 1.39
CA ALA A 156 -4.24 -13.59 1.47
C ALA A 156 -2.96 -14.40 1.19
N GLU A 157 -2.87 -15.64 1.70
CA GLU A 157 -1.77 -16.54 1.38
C GLU A 157 -1.77 -16.99 -0.09
N PHE A 158 -2.94 -17.23 -0.66
CA PHE A 158 -3.09 -17.56 -2.08
C PHE A 158 -2.51 -16.47 -2.96
N TYR A 159 -2.88 -15.20 -2.75
CA TYR A 159 -2.33 -14.08 -3.52
C TYR A 159 -0.81 -13.95 -3.37
N LYS A 160 -0.26 -14.24 -2.18
CA LYS A 160 1.20 -14.23 -1.97
C LYS A 160 1.90 -15.40 -2.69
N ARG A 161 1.26 -16.56 -2.80
CA ARG A 161 1.82 -17.75 -3.47
C ARG A 161 1.75 -17.66 -4.99
N GLU A 162 0.67 -17.13 -5.53
CA GLU A 162 0.44 -16.97 -6.98
C GLU A 162 1.48 -16.06 -7.64
N LYS A 163 2.27 -15.29 -6.85
CA LYS A 163 3.28 -14.35 -7.37
C LYS A 163 2.71 -13.54 -8.52
N ILE A 164 1.55 -12.91 -8.29
CA ILE A 164 0.96 -12.04 -9.31
C ILE A 164 2.04 -11.07 -9.78
N PRO A 165 2.36 -11.04 -11.07
CA PRO A 165 3.43 -10.18 -11.57
C PRO A 165 3.06 -8.71 -11.38
N SER A 166 4.06 -7.83 -11.34
CA SER A 166 3.90 -6.39 -11.18
C SER A 166 4.46 -5.63 -12.39
N GLY A 167 4.09 -4.37 -12.52
CA GLY A 167 4.57 -3.52 -13.60
C GLY A 167 4.18 -4.05 -14.99
N LYS A 168 5.12 -4.08 -15.93
CA LYS A 168 4.88 -4.50 -17.32
C LYS A 168 4.42 -5.97 -17.42
N ASP A 169 4.83 -6.81 -16.50
CA ASP A 169 4.42 -8.23 -16.51
C ASP A 169 2.99 -8.41 -16.00
N LEU A 170 2.47 -7.48 -15.16
CA LEU A 170 1.07 -7.46 -14.75
C LEU A 170 0.15 -7.20 -15.94
N GLU A 171 0.51 -6.31 -16.85
CA GLU A 171 -0.30 -6.04 -18.06
C GLU A 171 -0.46 -7.29 -18.92
N LYS A 172 0.62 -8.07 -19.11
CA LYS A 172 0.56 -9.34 -19.81
C LYS A 172 -0.26 -10.40 -19.07
N TYR A 173 -0.15 -10.42 -17.73
CA TYR A 173 -0.93 -11.33 -16.90
C TYR A 173 -2.42 -11.05 -17.02
N LEU A 174 -2.83 -9.78 -16.91
CA LEU A 174 -4.22 -9.36 -17.03
C LEU A 174 -4.81 -9.66 -18.41
N ALA A 175 -4.03 -9.44 -19.49
CA ALA A 175 -4.48 -9.76 -20.86
C ALA A 175 -4.70 -11.27 -21.11
N ASN A 176 -4.19 -12.15 -20.27
CA ASN A 176 -4.41 -13.60 -20.34
C ASN A 176 -5.58 -14.09 -19.45
N LEU A 177 -6.21 -13.20 -18.67
CA LEU A 177 -7.38 -13.53 -17.86
C LEU A 177 -8.72 -13.27 -18.57
N GLU A 178 -8.69 -12.53 -19.69
CA GLU A 178 -9.83 -12.30 -20.61
C GLU A 178 -9.98 -13.46 -21.60
#